data_9c994acda254181c80037d6d199434f4
#
_entry.id   9c994acda254181c80037d6d199434f4
#
_cell.length_a   1.000
_cell.length_b   1.000
_cell.length_c   1.000
_cell.angle_alpha   90.00
_cell.angle_beta   90.00
_cell.angle_gamma   90.00
#
_symmetry.space_group_name_H-M   'P 1'
#
loop_
_entity.id
_entity.type
_entity.pdbx_description
1 polymer ?
#
loop_
_entity_poly.entity_id
_entity_poly.type
_entity_poly.pdbx_seq_one_letter_code
_entity_poly.pdbx_strand_id
1 'polypeptide(L)'
;MGETVFRFKRFEVRNAVSAMKVNTDGVLLGAAVTLPERDARILDAGTGTGTIALMLAQRCHDLGTTPLITGIDIDRPSAEEAAANFAASPWAETLKAENIALQQCRGRFDLIVSNPPYYDSSLQNPDARKSTARHMAGKDEEHKSDAPLSYRSLLEFCGEHLEENGHLAMILPADMETAVLRTARGFGMYAYRILRIRTVPHKKPARFIVEFSGKRPESIAEEELTIQENSRWTEEYTGLMKEFYLWA
;
A
#
# COMPACT_ATOMS: atom_id res chain seq x y z
N MET A 1 20.17 16.32 -10.88
CA MET A 1 18.90 16.36 -10.14
C MET A 1 18.00 15.35 -10.81
N GLY A 2 17.50 14.33 -10.09
CA GLY A 2 16.58 13.35 -10.65
C GLY A 2 15.27 14.02 -11.06
N GLU A 3 14.56 13.43 -12.03
CA GLU A 3 13.24 13.92 -12.44
C GLU A 3 12.34 14.01 -11.21
N THR A 4 11.75 15.17 -11.00
CA THR A 4 10.81 15.42 -9.91
C THR A 4 9.38 14.98 -10.24
N VAL A 5 9.17 14.40 -11.43
CA VAL A 5 7.89 13.91 -11.95
C VAL A 5 8.08 12.52 -12.53
N PHE A 6 7.26 11.57 -12.09
CA PHE A 6 7.15 10.24 -12.69
C PHE A 6 5.90 10.19 -13.59
N ARG A 7 6.06 9.69 -14.83
CA ARG A 7 4.98 9.67 -15.83
C ARG A 7 4.44 8.27 -16.04
N PHE A 8 3.14 8.13 -15.79
CA PHE A 8 2.33 7.00 -16.23
C PHE A 8 1.60 7.34 -17.54
N LYS A 9 0.96 6.38 -18.17
CA LYS A 9 0.24 6.60 -19.45
C LYS A 9 -0.89 7.64 -19.33
N ARG A 10 -1.59 7.69 -18.20
CA ARG A 10 -2.80 8.50 -18.02
C ARG A 10 -2.71 9.57 -16.93
N PHE A 11 -1.63 9.57 -16.14
CA PHE A 11 -1.40 10.56 -15.10
C PHE A 11 0.09 10.74 -14.82
N GLU A 12 0.41 11.81 -14.13
CA GLU A 12 1.77 12.10 -13.68
C GLU A 12 1.79 12.17 -12.14
N VAL A 13 2.92 11.82 -11.54
CA VAL A 13 3.13 11.88 -10.10
C VAL A 13 4.32 12.77 -9.80
N ARG A 14 4.09 13.89 -9.10
CA ARG A 14 5.17 14.64 -8.46
C ARG A 14 5.85 13.73 -7.44
N ASN A 15 7.17 13.74 -7.44
CA ASN A 15 7.99 12.78 -6.71
C ASN A 15 9.18 13.50 -6.07
N ALA A 16 8.92 14.72 -5.56
CA ALA A 16 9.95 15.66 -5.11
C ALA A 16 10.21 15.59 -3.61
N VAL A 17 9.17 15.67 -2.79
CA VAL A 17 9.29 15.89 -1.34
C VAL A 17 8.89 14.71 -0.48
N SER A 18 7.97 13.87 -0.92
CA SER A 18 7.54 12.68 -0.18
C SER A 18 8.74 11.83 0.27
N ALA A 19 8.69 11.35 1.51
CA ALA A 19 9.71 10.47 2.08
C ALA A 19 9.83 9.15 1.29
N MET A 20 8.70 8.61 0.80
CA MET A 20 8.68 7.44 -0.06
C MET A 20 8.37 7.85 -1.50
N LYS A 21 9.37 7.72 -2.36
CA LYS A 21 9.24 7.98 -3.80
C LYS A 21 8.39 6.91 -4.49
N VAL A 22 7.93 7.22 -5.73
CA VAL A 22 7.37 6.18 -6.61
C VAL A 22 8.36 5.01 -6.68
N ASN A 23 7.90 3.84 -6.34
CA ASN A 23 8.71 2.63 -6.26
C ASN A 23 7.97 1.42 -6.81
N THR A 24 8.71 0.37 -7.13
CA THR A 24 8.17 -0.86 -7.72
C THR A 24 7.13 -1.53 -6.82
N ASP A 25 7.32 -1.52 -5.50
CA ASP A 25 6.42 -2.18 -4.57
C ASP A 25 5.01 -1.54 -4.58
N GLY A 26 4.94 -0.19 -4.50
CA GLY A 26 3.67 0.52 -4.60
C GLY A 26 2.96 0.33 -5.95
N VAL A 27 3.73 0.34 -7.04
CA VAL A 27 3.19 0.10 -8.38
C VAL A 27 2.66 -1.33 -8.53
N LEU A 28 3.39 -2.33 -8.04
CA LEU A 28 2.95 -3.74 -8.04
C LEU A 28 1.65 -3.90 -7.25
N LEU A 29 1.55 -3.31 -6.06
CA LEU A 29 0.33 -3.37 -5.25
C LEU A 29 -0.84 -2.68 -5.97
N GLY A 30 -0.64 -1.45 -6.45
CA GLY A 30 -1.68 -0.71 -7.18
C GLY A 30 -2.19 -1.40 -8.44
N ALA A 31 -1.31 -2.16 -9.13
CA ALA A 31 -1.68 -2.92 -10.32
C ALA A 31 -2.37 -4.25 -10.01
N ALA A 32 -1.95 -4.97 -8.94
CA ALA A 32 -2.32 -6.37 -8.71
C ALA A 32 -3.44 -6.58 -7.69
N VAL A 33 -3.74 -5.61 -6.81
CA VAL A 33 -4.77 -5.76 -5.77
C VAL A 33 -6.15 -6.01 -6.36
N THR A 34 -6.95 -6.86 -5.71
CA THR A 34 -8.35 -7.08 -6.06
C THR A 34 -9.17 -5.82 -5.78
N LEU A 35 -9.96 -5.37 -6.74
CA LEU A 35 -10.83 -4.20 -6.57
C LEU A 35 -12.26 -4.61 -6.27
N PRO A 36 -13.00 -3.81 -5.47
CA PRO A 36 -14.45 -3.94 -5.37
C PRO A 36 -15.11 -3.66 -6.74
N GLU A 37 -16.06 -4.49 -7.14
CA GLU A 37 -16.81 -4.35 -8.42
C GLU A 37 -18.00 -3.38 -8.30
N ARG A 38 -17.92 -2.42 -7.41
CA ARG A 38 -18.96 -1.40 -7.13
C ARG A 38 -18.32 -0.12 -6.64
N ASP A 39 -19.09 0.94 -6.53
CA ASP A 39 -18.66 2.14 -5.84
C ASP A 39 -18.28 1.80 -4.40
N ALA A 40 -17.07 2.15 -4.02
CA ALA A 40 -16.43 1.68 -2.81
C ALA A 40 -15.71 2.80 -2.08
N ARG A 41 -15.54 2.63 -0.78
CA ARG A 41 -14.66 3.47 0.04
C ARG A 41 -13.31 2.77 0.20
N ILE A 42 -12.26 3.42 -0.28
CA ILE A 42 -10.90 2.87 -0.29
C ILE A 42 -9.99 3.75 0.56
N LEU A 43 -9.18 3.13 1.41
CA LEU A 43 -8.13 3.79 2.19
C LEU A 43 -6.76 3.38 1.68
N ASP A 44 -5.93 4.35 1.29
CA ASP A 44 -4.49 4.17 1.04
C ASP A 44 -3.71 4.68 2.27
N ALA A 45 -3.30 3.76 3.13
CA ALA A 45 -2.64 4.06 4.40
C ALA A 45 -1.11 4.16 4.22
N GLY A 46 -0.56 5.34 4.52
CA GLY A 46 0.82 5.70 4.18
C GLY A 46 0.94 5.99 2.68
N THR A 47 0.09 6.88 2.18
CA THR A 47 -0.09 7.12 0.74
C THR A 47 1.15 7.69 0.05
N GLY A 48 2.08 8.30 0.79
CA GLY A 48 3.30 8.90 0.24
C GLY A 48 3.01 9.90 -0.86
N THR A 49 3.42 9.59 -2.09
CA THR A 49 3.14 10.41 -3.29
C THR A 49 1.71 10.26 -3.83
N GLY A 50 0.89 9.37 -3.26
CA GLY A 50 -0.44 9.05 -3.78
C GLY A 50 -0.46 8.07 -4.96
N THR A 51 0.66 7.44 -5.28
CA THR A 51 0.78 6.57 -6.46
C THR A 51 -0.21 5.41 -6.44
N ILE A 52 -0.36 4.70 -5.32
CA ILE A 52 -1.30 3.56 -5.20
C ILE A 52 -2.72 4.05 -5.42
N ALA A 53 -3.14 5.10 -4.70
CA ALA A 53 -4.48 5.67 -4.81
C ALA A 53 -4.82 6.10 -6.26
N LEU A 54 -3.89 6.73 -6.99
CA LEU A 54 -4.07 7.11 -8.39
C LEU A 54 -4.24 5.91 -9.31
N MET A 55 -3.45 4.84 -9.10
CA MET A 55 -3.58 3.60 -9.87
C MET A 55 -4.93 2.91 -9.62
N LEU A 56 -5.40 2.91 -8.37
CA LEU A 56 -6.71 2.37 -8.02
C LEU A 56 -7.84 3.19 -8.64
N ALA A 57 -7.74 4.53 -8.62
CA ALA A 57 -8.71 5.41 -9.27
C ALA A 57 -8.82 5.14 -10.77
N GLN A 58 -7.69 4.98 -11.47
CA GLN A 58 -7.66 4.59 -12.88
C GLN A 58 -8.38 3.25 -13.10
N ARG A 59 -8.03 2.22 -12.34
CA ARG A 59 -8.60 0.87 -12.51
C ARG A 59 -10.10 0.83 -12.20
N CYS A 60 -10.54 1.51 -11.15
CA CYS A 60 -11.97 1.63 -10.84
C CYS A 60 -12.74 2.35 -11.96
N HIS A 61 -12.18 3.45 -12.48
CA HIS A 61 -12.76 4.14 -13.62
C HIS A 61 -12.90 3.23 -14.85
N ASP A 62 -11.89 2.39 -15.13
CA ASP A 62 -11.90 1.44 -16.24
C ASP A 62 -12.93 0.31 -16.04
N LEU A 63 -13.27 -0.01 -14.80
CA LEU A 63 -14.36 -0.92 -14.41
C LEU A 63 -15.75 -0.23 -14.42
N GLY A 64 -15.81 1.09 -14.68
CA GLY A 64 -17.05 1.86 -14.66
C GLY A 64 -17.57 2.17 -13.26
N THR A 65 -16.72 2.11 -12.23
CA THR A 65 -17.07 2.44 -10.83
C THR A 65 -16.49 3.80 -10.41
N THR A 66 -17.14 4.44 -9.42
CA THR A 66 -16.75 5.75 -8.90
C THR A 66 -16.42 5.63 -7.41
N PRO A 67 -15.20 5.19 -7.03
CA PRO A 67 -14.82 5.01 -5.64
C PRO A 67 -14.63 6.36 -4.94
N LEU A 68 -14.68 6.34 -3.61
CA LEU A 68 -14.14 7.41 -2.77
C LEU A 68 -12.82 6.92 -2.14
N ILE A 69 -11.71 7.44 -2.64
CA ILE A 69 -10.37 7.03 -2.21
C ILE A 69 -9.78 8.10 -1.30
N THR A 70 -9.44 7.72 -0.07
CA THR A 70 -8.73 8.59 0.88
C THR A 70 -7.30 8.08 1.05
N GLY A 71 -6.31 8.89 0.71
CA GLY A 71 -4.92 8.66 1.07
C GLY A 71 -4.60 9.35 2.39
N ILE A 72 -3.99 8.65 3.33
CA ILE A 72 -3.51 9.24 4.57
C ILE A 72 -2.00 9.11 4.71
N ASP A 73 -1.36 10.12 5.26
CA ASP A 73 0.06 10.05 5.62
C ASP A 73 0.32 10.92 6.86
N ILE A 74 1.15 10.40 7.79
CA ILE A 74 1.56 11.14 8.96
C ILE A 74 2.59 12.23 8.62
N ASP A 75 3.38 12.02 7.55
CA ASP A 75 4.33 12.98 7.03
C ASP A 75 3.59 14.05 6.22
N ARG A 76 3.53 15.26 6.76
CA ARG A 76 2.82 16.39 6.14
C ARG A 76 3.28 16.69 4.71
N PRO A 77 4.59 16.76 4.39
CA PRO A 77 5.05 16.96 3.02
C PRO A 77 4.56 15.89 2.06
N SER A 78 4.50 14.62 2.47
CA SER A 78 3.95 13.51 1.68
C SER A 78 2.46 13.68 1.42
N ALA A 79 1.66 14.00 2.45
CA ALA A 79 0.22 14.23 2.30
C ALA A 79 -0.09 15.42 1.38
N GLU A 80 0.68 16.51 1.49
CA GLU A 80 0.54 17.71 0.62
C GLU A 80 0.94 17.38 -0.83
N GLU A 81 1.98 16.56 -1.06
CA GLU A 81 2.38 16.12 -2.40
C GLU A 81 1.31 15.19 -3.01
N ALA A 82 0.77 14.25 -2.23
CA ALA A 82 -0.35 13.40 -2.66
C ALA A 82 -1.58 14.24 -3.04
N ALA A 83 -1.96 15.23 -2.21
CA ALA A 83 -3.08 16.12 -2.51
C ALA A 83 -2.89 16.88 -3.83
N ALA A 84 -1.68 17.37 -4.09
CA ALA A 84 -1.36 18.05 -5.35
C ALA A 84 -1.40 17.08 -6.56
N ASN A 85 -0.95 15.84 -6.40
CA ASN A 85 -1.01 14.81 -7.43
C ASN A 85 -2.46 14.42 -7.72
N PHE A 86 -3.29 14.27 -6.69
CA PHE A 86 -4.73 13.96 -6.82
C PHE A 86 -5.46 15.05 -7.56
N ALA A 87 -5.24 16.32 -7.17
CA ALA A 87 -5.87 17.48 -7.81
C ALA A 87 -5.47 17.64 -9.30
N ALA A 88 -4.28 17.19 -9.68
CA ALA A 88 -3.80 17.24 -11.06
C ALA A 88 -4.24 16.02 -11.91
N SER A 89 -4.86 15.02 -11.31
CA SER A 89 -5.26 13.78 -11.99
C SER A 89 -6.63 13.89 -12.66
N PRO A 90 -6.92 13.01 -13.64
CA PRO A 90 -8.26 12.92 -14.22
C PRO A 90 -9.37 12.53 -13.24
N TRP A 91 -9.01 12.01 -12.06
CA TRP A 91 -9.94 11.48 -11.03
C TRP A 91 -9.98 12.34 -9.76
N ALA A 92 -9.66 13.61 -9.85
CA ALA A 92 -9.54 14.54 -8.71
C ALA A 92 -10.78 14.54 -7.80
N GLU A 93 -11.98 14.38 -8.35
CA GLU A 93 -13.23 14.40 -7.58
C GLU A 93 -13.42 13.15 -6.70
N THR A 94 -12.72 12.06 -6.97
CA THR A 94 -12.83 10.79 -6.24
C THR A 94 -11.70 10.57 -5.23
N LEU A 95 -10.71 11.46 -5.20
CA LEU A 95 -9.48 11.33 -4.45
C LEU A 95 -9.35 12.44 -3.40
N LYS A 96 -8.97 12.06 -2.19
CA LYS A 96 -8.67 12.99 -1.09
C LYS A 96 -7.40 12.56 -0.38
N ALA A 97 -6.54 13.50 0.00
CA ALA A 97 -5.40 13.26 0.86
C ALA A 97 -5.56 13.98 2.20
N GLU A 98 -5.20 13.30 3.29
CA GLU A 98 -5.27 13.84 4.66
C GLU A 98 -3.94 13.63 5.38
N ASN A 99 -3.46 14.66 6.08
CA ASN A 99 -2.30 14.54 6.95
C ASN A 99 -2.75 14.10 8.35
N ILE A 100 -2.93 12.82 8.53
CA ILE A 100 -3.33 12.20 9.81
C ILE A 100 -2.61 10.85 10.00
N ALA A 101 -2.47 10.44 11.26
CA ALA A 101 -2.05 9.09 11.61
C ALA A 101 -3.19 8.08 11.37
N LEU A 102 -2.85 6.80 11.15
CA LEU A 102 -3.83 5.73 10.97
C LEU A 102 -4.87 5.68 12.11
N GLN A 103 -4.42 5.87 13.36
CA GLN A 103 -5.25 5.84 14.56
C GLN A 103 -6.28 6.98 14.64
N GLN A 104 -6.05 8.07 13.89
CA GLN A 104 -6.95 9.21 13.78
C GLN A 104 -7.98 9.06 12.65
N CYS A 105 -7.71 8.15 11.70
CA CYS A 105 -8.62 7.88 10.59
C CYS A 105 -9.94 7.31 11.10
N ARG A 106 -11.05 7.73 10.50
CA ARG A 106 -12.41 7.35 10.89
C ARG A 106 -13.19 6.84 9.69
N GLY A 107 -14.18 6.03 9.98
CA GLY A 107 -15.05 5.43 8.97
C GLY A 107 -14.74 3.97 8.73
N ARG A 108 -15.49 3.37 7.81
CA ARG A 108 -15.31 1.99 7.35
C ARG A 108 -14.98 1.99 5.87
N PHE A 109 -14.22 1.00 5.45
CA PHE A 109 -13.67 0.90 4.10
C PHE A 109 -13.94 -0.48 3.51
N ASP A 110 -14.22 -0.51 2.22
CA ASP A 110 -14.35 -1.74 1.44
C ASP A 110 -12.98 -2.33 1.09
N LEU A 111 -11.99 -1.45 0.93
CA LEU A 111 -10.61 -1.82 0.67
C LEU A 111 -9.68 -0.91 1.47
N ILE A 112 -8.74 -1.51 2.18
CA ILE A 112 -7.59 -0.81 2.77
C ILE A 112 -6.35 -1.33 2.06
N VAL A 113 -5.53 -0.43 1.51
CA VAL A 113 -4.25 -0.78 0.89
C VAL A 113 -3.11 -0.10 1.62
N SER A 114 -1.96 -0.75 1.64
CA SER A 114 -0.74 -0.15 2.18
C SER A 114 0.53 -0.80 1.63
N ASN A 115 1.53 0.02 1.38
CA ASN A 115 2.93 -0.39 1.32
C ASN A 115 3.61 0.11 2.60
N PRO A 116 3.42 -0.56 3.74
CA PRO A 116 3.88 -0.06 5.03
C PRO A 116 5.40 -0.14 5.15
N PRO A 117 6.04 0.71 5.96
CA PRO A 117 7.45 0.56 6.25
C PRO A 117 7.72 -0.80 6.91
N TYR A 118 8.80 -1.47 6.49
CA TYR A 118 9.11 -2.86 6.88
C TYR A 118 9.78 -2.99 8.25
N TYR A 119 9.95 -1.89 8.97
CA TYR A 119 10.63 -1.92 10.26
C TYR A 119 9.70 -2.44 11.36
N ASP A 120 9.90 -3.70 11.73
CA ASP A 120 9.38 -4.20 12.99
C ASP A 120 10.33 -3.70 14.10
N SER A 121 9.86 -2.76 14.91
CA SER A 121 10.62 -2.22 16.04
C SER A 121 10.97 -3.30 17.09
N SER A 122 10.39 -4.49 16.99
CA SER A 122 10.71 -5.64 17.86
C SER A 122 12.01 -6.36 17.47
N LEU A 123 12.50 -6.20 16.23
CA LEU A 123 13.71 -6.85 15.71
C LEU A 123 14.91 -5.90 15.59
N GLN A 124 14.79 -4.64 16.00
CA GLN A 124 15.89 -3.69 15.89
C GLN A 124 16.98 -3.93 16.92
N ASN A 125 18.22 -3.96 16.42
CA ASN A 125 19.47 -3.86 17.14
C ASN A 125 19.37 -2.81 18.28
N PRO A 126 19.86 -3.06 19.52
CA PRO A 126 19.79 -2.11 20.64
C PRO A 126 20.28 -0.69 20.33
N ASP A 127 21.17 -0.53 19.35
CA ASP A 127 21.71 0.76 18.93
C ASP A 127 20.72 1.58 18.05
N ALA A 128 19.83 0.94 17.31
CA ALA A 128 18.80 1.63 16.54
C ALA A 128 17.69 2.18 17.46
N ARG A 129 17.37 1.50 18.57
CA ARG A 129 16.46 2.02 19.61
C ARG A 129 16.94 3.33 20.23
N LYS A 130 18.27 3.53 20.34
CA LYS A 130 18.86 4.75 20.89
C LYS A 130 18.73 5.95 19.94
N SER A 131 18.71 5.73 18.63
CA SER A 131 18.55 6.83 17.65
C SER A 131 17.10 7.29 17.57
N THR A 132 16.14 6.37 17.55
CA THR A 132 14.70 6.67 17.56
C THR A 132 14.27 7.29 18.89
N ALA A 133 14.78 6.79 20.03
CA ALA A 133 14.51 7.38 21.34
C ALA A 133 15.06 8.80 21.50
N ARG A 134 16.17 9.15 20.85
CA ARG A 134 16.71 10.52 20.89
C ARG A 134 15.89 11.52 20.09
N HIS A 135 15.20 11.09 19.04
CA HIS A 135 14.28 11.95 18.28
C HIS A 135 12.91 12.11 18.96
N MET A 136 12.54 11.17 19.85
CA MET A 136 11.28 11.21 20.60
C MET A 136 11.40 11.81 22.01
N ALA A 137 12.59 12.01 22.55
CA ALA A 137 12.82 12.53 23.92
C ALA A 137 12.55 14.05 24.10
N GLY A 138 11.86 14.69 23.18
CA GLY A 138 11.55 16.13 23.23
C GLY A 138 10.09 16.48 22.99
N LYS A 139 9.15 15.55 23.04
CA LYS A 139 7.72 15.83 22.87
C LYS A 139 6.89 15.26 24.01
N ASP A 140 6.07 16.13 24.58
CA ASP A 140 5.24 15.94 25.74
C ASP A 140 4.30 14.72 25.64
N GLU A 141 3.83 14.20 26.77
CA GLU A 141 3.01 12.99 26.97
C GLU A 141 1.64 12.97 26.24
N GLU A 142 1.28 14.03 25.51
CA GLU A 142 0.00 14.14 24.79
C GLU A 142 -0.06 13.36 23.45
N HIS A 143 1.04 12.78 22.96
CA HIS A 143 1.11 12.16 21.61
C HIS A 143 1.23 10.63 21.62
N LYS A 144 0.52 9.94 22.52
CA LYS A 144 0.39 8.47 22.46
C LYS A 144 -0.39 7.96 21.22
N SER A 145 -0.93 8.86 20.37
CA SER A 145 -1.68 8.51 19.16
C SER A 145 -0.81 8.26 17.92
N ASP A 146 0.48 8.56 17.95
CA ASP A 146 1.34 8.58 16.76
C ASP A 146 2.22 7.34 16.63
N ALA A 147 1.65 6.15 16.88
CA ALA A 147 2.38 4.91 16.60
C ALA A 147 2.68 4.82 15.09
N PRO A 148 3.92 4.50 14.70
CA PRO A 148 4.28 4.43 13.28
C PRO A 148 3.46 3.35 12.57
N LEU A 149 3.11 3.63 11.30
CA LEU A 149 2.43 2.68 10.44
C LEU A 149 3.22 1.37 10.35
N SER A 150 2.55 0.25 10.53
CA SER A 150 3.12 -1.09 10.44
C SER A 150 2.05 -2.08 9.99
N TYR A 151 2.46 -3.26 9.50
CA TYR A 151 1.50 -4.32 9.16
C TYR A 151 0.64 -4.73 10.37
N ARG A 152 1.18 -4.65 11.60
CA ARG A 152 0.44 -4.96 12.82
C ARG A 152 -0.63 -3.92 13.11
N SER A 153 -0.29 -2.62 13.06
CA SER A 153 -1.27 -1.54 13.27
C SER A 153 -2.37 -1.53 12.22
N LEU A 154 -2.06 -1.92 10.97
CA LEU A 154 -3.06 -2.10 9.91
C LEU A 154 -4.02 -3.25 10.21
N LEU A 155 -3.51 -4.41 10.65
CA LEU A 155 -4.33 -5.56 11.03
C LEU A 155 -5.25 -5.23 12.22
N GLU A 156 -4.74 -4.51 13.21
CA GLU A 156 -5.53 -4.03 14.36
C GLU A 156 -6.63 -3.05 13.91
N PHE A 157 -6.27 -2.07 13.08
CA PHE A 157 -7.20 -1.08 12.54
C PHE A 157 -8.35 -1.72 11.75
N CYS A 158 -8.08 -2.77 11.00
CA CYS A 158 -9.08 -3.49 10.20
C CYS A 158 -10.24 -4.04 11.03
N GLY A 159 -10.02 -4.42 12.27
CA GLY A 159 -11.07 -4.99 13.15
C GLY A 159 -12.28 -4.06 13.32
N GLU A 160 -12.07 -2.75 13.30
CA GLU A 160 -13.12 -1.74 13.50
C GLU A 160 -13.48 -0.98 12.21
N HIS A 161 -12.58 -0.99 11.22
CA HIS A 161 -12.63 -0.10 10.07
C HIS A 161 -12.84 -0.79 8.72
N LEU A 162 -12.90 -2.11 8.66
CA LEU A 162 -13.35 -2.81 7.45
C LEU A 162 -14.87 -2.96 7.43
N GLU A 163 -15.45 -2.80 6.24
CA GLU A 163 -16.83 -3.25 5.98
C GLU A 163 -16.90 -4.79 6.06
N GLU A 164 -18.11 -5.34 6.21
CA GLU A 164 -18.33 -6.79 6.41
C GLU A 164 -17.67 -7.66 5.31
N ASN A 165 -17.68 -7.18 4.07
CA ASN A 165 -17.06 -7.83 2.93
C ASN A 165 -15.80 -7.08 2.46
N GLY A 166 -15.28 -6.19 3.29
CA GLY A 166 -14.06 -5.44 3.02
C GLY A 166 -12.81 -6.30 3.16
N HIS A 167 -11.71 -5.82 2.60
CA HIS A 167 -10.43 -6.50 2.69
C HIS A 167 -9.26 -5.53 2.83
N LEU A 168 -8.17 -6.06 3.39
CA LEU A 168 -6.88 -5.39 3.52
C LEU A 168 -5.91 -6.00 2.51
N ALA A 169 -5.23 -5.17 1.74
CA ALA A 169 -4.14 -5.59 0.87
C ALA A 169 -2.83 -4.90 1.23
N MET A 170 -1.77 -5.67 1.36
CA MET A 170 -0.43 -5.15 1.66
C MET A 170 0.62 -5.79 0.77
N ILE A 171 1.67 -5.02 0.43
CA ILE A 171 2.91 -5.57 -0.14
C ILE A 171 4.02 -5.55 0.90
N LEU A 172 4.73 -6.66 1.04
CA LEU A 172 5.72 -6.86 2.10
C LEU A 172 6.91 -7.72 1.59
N PRO A 173 8.08 -7.66 2.24
CA PRO A 173 9.20 -8.58 1.99
C PRO A 173 8.80 -10.04 2.24
N ALA A 174 9.23 -10.93 1.35
CA ALA A 174 8.83 -12.35 1.37
C ALA A 174 9.26 -13.11 2.64
N ASP A 175 10.33 -12.70 3.31
CA ASP A 175 10.79 -13.27 4.58
C ASP A 175 9.85 -12.98 5.76
N MET A 176 8.96 -12.00 5.62
CA MET A 176 7.94 -11.66 6.63
C MET A 176 6.66 -12.50 6.52
N GLU A 177 6.45 -13.25 5.43
CA GLU A 177 5.17 -13.93 5.13
C GLU A 177 4.64 -14.75 6.31
N THR A 178 5.46 -15.64 6.86
CA THR A 178 5.04 -16.51 7.98
C THR A 178 4.64 -15.72 9.23
N ALA A 179 5.39 -14.66 9.54
CA ALA A 179 5.11 -13.82 10.72
C ALA A 179 3.82 -13.01 10.54
N VAL A 180 3.63 -12.43 9.34
CA VAL A 180 2.44 -11.64 8.99
C VAL A 180 1.18 -12.50 9.02
N LEU A 181 1.20 -13.69 8.38
CA LEU A 181 0.06 -14.61 8.37
C LEU A 181 -0.32 -15.09 9.78
N ARG A 182 0.67 -15.33 10.65
CA ARG A 182 0.44 -15.70 12.05
C ARG A 182 -0.19 -14.55 12.81
N THR A 183 0.34 -13.33 12.66
CA THR A 183 -0.14 -12.14 13.34
C THR A 183 -1.57 -11.82 12.93
N ALA A 184 -1.88 -11.90 11.62
CA ALA A 184 -3.22 -11.63 11.08
C ALA A 184 -4.29 -12.51 11.72
N ARG A 185 -4.01 -13.81 11.91
CA ARG A 185 -4.93 -14.73 12.60
C ARG A 185 -5.24 -14.30 14.04
N GLY A 186 -4.29 -13.68 14.72
CA GLY A 186 -4.47 -13.14 16.06
C GLY A 186 -5.44 -11.95 16.12
N PHE A 187 -5.60 -11.24 15.00
CA PHE A 187 -6.56 -10.14 14.82
C PHE A 187 -7.85 -10.59 14.10
N GLY A 188 -8.07 -11.91 13.92
CA GLY A 188 -9.25 -12.41 13.21
C GLY A 188 -9.24 -12.15 11.70
N MET A 189 -8.06 -11.85 11.13
CA MET A 189 -7.87 -11.62 9.70
C MET A 189 -7.27 -12.85 9.02
N TYR A 190 -7.86 -13.26 7.91
CA TYR A 190 -7.49 -14.47 7.19
C TYR A 190 -7.09 -14.13 5.76
N ALA A 191 -5.89 -14.58 5.35
CA ALA A 191 -5.46 -14.44 3.97
C ALA A 191 -6.35 -15.28 3.05
N TYR A 192 -6.86 -14.68 1.98
CA TYR A 192 -7.60 -15.38 0.94
C TYR A 192 -6.86 -15.37 -0.41
N ARG A 193 -5.90 -14.45 -0.60
CA ARG A 193 -5.04 -14.38 -1.79
C ARG A 193 -3.61 -14.01 -1.40
N ILE A 194 -2.63 -14.67 -2.02
CA ILE A 194 -1.20 -14.39 -1.88
C ILE A 194 -0.57 -14.42 -3.27
N LEU A 195 0.02 -13.30 -3.69
CA LEU A 195 0.83 -13.20 -4.91
C LEU A 195 2.30 -13.06 -4.51
N ARG A 196 3.11 -14.09 -4.78
CA ARG A 196 4.57 -14.05 -4.52
C ARG A 196 5.30 -13.54 -5.74
N ILE A 197 6.21 -12.58 -5.54
CA ILE A 197 6.86 -11.84 -6.61
C ILE A 197 8.37 -12.11 -6.56
N ARG A 198 8.91 -12.63 -7.67
CA ARG A 198 10.35 -12.83 -7.86
C ARG A 198 10.89 -11.95 -8.98
N THR A 199 12.11 -11.49 -8.84
CA THR A 199 12.75 -10.66 -9.88
C THR A 199 13.04 -11.48 -11.13
N VAL A 200 13.58 -12.71 -10.96
CA VAL A 200 13.95 -13.64 -12.05
C VAL A 200 13.62 -15.08 -11.62
N PRO A 201 13.42 -16.04 -12.57
CA PRO A 201 12.89 -17.37 -12.28
C PRO A 201 13.69 -18.19 -11.25
N HIS A 202 15.03 -18.07 -11.28
CA HIS A 202 15.92 -18.84 -10.41
C HIS A 202 16.09 -18.27 -9.00
N LYS A 203 15.55 -17.08 -8.71
CA LYS A 203 15.57 -16.48 -7.36
C LYS A 203 14.28 -16.81 -6.59
N LYS A 204 14.42 -16.88 -5.26
CA LYS A 204 13.25 -16.93 -4.36
C LYS A 204 12.44 -15.65 -4.49
N PRO A 205 11.14 -15.66 -4.18
CA PRO A 205 10.35 -14.45 -4.07
C PRO A 205 11.03 -13.43 -3.16
N ALA A 206 11.03 -12.18 -3.61
CA ALA A 206 11.58 -11.06 -2.84
C ALA A 206 10.47 -10.28 -2.12
N ARG A 207 9.25 -10.31 -2.66
CA ARG A 207 8.06 -9.65 -2.15
C ARG A 207 6.87 -10.58 -2.22
N PHE A 208 5.85 -10.27 -1.44
CA PHE A 208 4.53 -10.83 -1.62
C PHE A 208 3.47 -9.76 -1.41
N ILE A 209 2.40 -9.85 -2.18
CA ILE A 209 1.16 -9.14 -1.92
C ILE A 209 0.23 -10.13 -1.24
N VAL A 210 -0.40 -9.72 -0.15
CA VAL A 210 -1.36 -10.52 0.57
C VAL A 210 -2.64 -9.73 0.76
N GLU A 211 -3.76 -10.42 0.54
CA GLU A 211 -5.09 -9.88 0.75
C GLU A 211 -5.79 -10.66 1.87
N PHE A 212 -6.29 -9.92 2.87
CA PHE A 212 -6.93 -10.46 4.07
C PHE A 212 -8.40 -10.01 4.14
N SER A 213 -9.25 -10.89 4.66
CA SER A 213 -10.61 -10.54 5.06
C SER A 213 -10.91 -11.04 6.47
N GLY A 214 -11.99 -10.55 7.10
CA GLY A 214 -12.48 -11.07 8.37
C GLY A 214 -13.15 -12.45 8.26
N LYS A 215 -13.37 -12.94 7.03
CA LYS A 215 -13.99 -14.26 6.77
C LYS A 215 -12.91 -15.28 6.43
N ARG A 216 -12.95 -16.43 7.11
CA ARG A 216 -12.00 -17.51 6.83
C ARG A 216 -12.35 -18.15 5.49
N PRO A 217 -11.43 -18.15 4.51
CA PRO A 217 -11.67 -18.80 3.22
C PRO A 217 -11.56 -20.35 3.34
N GLU A 218 -12.16 -21.06 2.40
CA GLU A 218 -11.98 -22.52 2.26
C GLU A 218 -10.55 -22.85 1.82
N SER A 219 -9.99 -22.05 0.92
CA SER A 219 -8.61 -22.16 0.43
C SER A 219 -8.03 -20.78 0.15
N ILE A 220 -6.71 -20.69 0.14
CA ILE A 220 -6.00 -19.46 -0.23
C ILE A 220 -5.64 -19.55 -1.71
N ALA A 221 -5.98 -18.52 -2.49
CA ALA A 221 -5.50 -18.39 -3.86
C ALA A 221 -4.02 -18.01 -3.83
N GLU A 222 -3.14 -18.90 -4.24
CA GLU A 222 -1.70 -18.69 -4.28
C GLU A 222 -1.23 -18.50 -5.71
N GLU A 223 -0.56 -17.38 -5.98
CA GLU A 223 -0.09 -16.97 -7.31
C GLU A 223 1.38 -16.61 -7.25
N GLU A 224 2.05 -16.67 -8.39
CA GLU A 224 3.44 -16.23 -8.55
C GLU A 224 3.56 -15.27 -9.73
N LEU A 225 4.40 -14.24 -9.58
CA LEU A 225 4.78 -13.31 -10.63
C LEU A 225 6.30 -13.29 -10.76
N THR A 226 6.79 -13.50 -11.96
CA THR A 226 8.20 -13.26 -12.30
C THR A 226 8.31 -11.97 -13.09
N ILE A 227 9.17 -11.03 -12.64
CA ILE A 227 9.28 -9.71 -13.27
C ILE A 227 10.07 -9.79 -14.58
N GLN A 228 11.20 -10.49 -14.58
CA GLN A 228 12.11 -10.58 -15.72
C GLN A 228 12.56 -12.02 -15.98
N GLU A 229 12.71 -12.35 -17.24
CA GLU A 229 13.37 -13.55 -17.70
C GLU A 229 14.28 -13.21 -18.89
N ASN A 230 15.52 -13.76 -18.90
CA ASN A 230 16.50 -13.53 -19.96
C ASN A 230 16.72 -12.02 -20.27
N SER A 231 16.76 -11.19 -19.22
CA SER A 231 16.93 -9.71 -19.30
C SER A 231 15.78 -8.98 -20.02
N ARG A 232 14.62 -9.62 -20.14
CA ARG A 232 13.38 -9.02 -20.68
C ARG A 232 12.27 -9.08 -19.63
N TRP A 233 11.31 -8.17 -19.71
CA TRP A 233 10.09 -8.25 -18.93
C TRP A 233 9.28 -9.48 -19.35
N THR A 234 8.71 -10.21 -18.40
CA THR A 234 7.82 -11.33 -18.70
C THR A 234 6.50 -10.83 -19.28
N GLU A 235 5.76 -11.71 -19.96
CA GLU A 235 4.44 -11.38 -20.49
C GLU A 235 3.45 -11.08 -19.36
N GLU A 236 3.52 -11.83 -18.25
CA GLU A 236 2.68 -11.58 -17.07
C GLU A 236 2.94 -10.20 -16.48
N TYR A 237 4.21 -9.82 -16.29
CA TYR A 237 4.56 -8.50 -15.75
C TYR A 237 4.18 -7.38 -16.73
N THR A 238 4.44 -7.57 -18.02
CA THR A 238 4.04 -6.60 -19.05
C THR A 238 2.52 -6.45 -19.10
N GLY A 239 1.78 -7.57 -19.05
CA GLY A 239 0.31 -7.56 -19.01
C GLY A 239 -0.23 -6.83 -17.78
N LEU A 240 0.39 -7.00 -16.61
CA LEU A 240 0.02 -6.30 -15.38
C LEU A 240 0.28 -4.78 -15.46
N MET A 241 1.37 -4.38 -16.14
CA MET A 241 1.81 -2.97 -16.19
C MET A 241 1.31 -2.21 -17.43
N LYS A 242 0.71 -2.88 -18.41
CA LYS A 242 0.36 -2.32 -19.73
C LYS A 242 -0.49 -1.05 -19.67
N GLU A 243 -1.36 -0.92 -18.68
CA GLU A 243 -2.23 0.27 -18.54
C GLU A 243 -1.54 1.44 -17.83
N PHE A 244 -0.35 1.21 -17.28
CA PHE A 244 0.36 2.18 -16.45
C PHE A 244 1.65 2.67 -17.08
N TYR A 245 2.57 1.78 -17.44
CA TYR A 245 3.91 2.17 -17.90
C TYR A 245 3.95 2.50 -19.38
N LEU A 246 4.73 3.55 -19.72
CA LEU A 246 4.91 4.02 -21.11
C LEU A 246 5.59 2.99 -22.03
N TRP A 247 6.34 2.05 -21.45
CA TRP A 247 7.08 1.03 -22.17
C TRP A 247 6.35 -0.33 -22.28
N ALA A 248 5.27 -0.52 -21.54
CA ALA A 248 4.52 -1.79 -21.47
C ALA A 248 3.42 -1.88 -22.54
#